data_c11a65395fcb602fbd12ce34bf06503d
#
_entry.id   c11a65395fcb602fbd12ce34bf06503d
#
_cell.length_a   1.000
_cell.length_b   1.000
_cell.length_c   1.000
_cell.angle_alpha   90.00
_cell.angle_beta   90.00
_cell.angle_gamma   90.00
#
_symmetry.space_group_name_H-M   'P 1'
#
loop_
_entity.id
_entity.type
_entity.pdbx_description
1 polymer ?
#
loop_
_entity_poly.entity_id
_entity_poly.type
_entity_poly.pdbx_seq_one_letter_code
_entity_poly.pdbx_strand_id
1 'polypeptide(L)'
;EIRLSLVGSEMCIRDSVHTSGSTVIAKKGATFYAVAVSVCRLCSLLLAASDTIVSVSTMLHGEYGVEDVCLSTMASIGPEGVKRIVRVPLTEEETEKLHASANALKDVIAQIDL
;
A
#
# COMPACT_ATOMS: atom_id res chain seq x y z
N GLU A 1 29.82 14.96 2.41
CA GLU A 1 28.83 15.78 3.16
C GLU A 1 27.41 15.70 2.59
N ILE A 2 27.25 15.68 1.25
CA ILE A 2 25.93 15.63 0.60
C ILE A 2 25.17 14.30 0.85
N ARG A 3 25.89 13.18 0.95
CA ARG A 3 25.28 11.85 1.19
C ARG A 3 24.68 11.69 2.59
N LEU A 4 25.29 12.27 3.62
CA LEU A 4 24.78 12.22 4.99
C LEU A 4 23.51 13.06 5.18
N SER A 5 23.39 14.18 4.46
CA SER A 5 22.19 15.02 4.46
C SER A 5 20.98 14.32 3.79
N LEU A 6 21.20 13.54 2.73
CA LEU A 6 20.14 12.80 2.04
C LEU A 6 19.60 11.64 2.90
N VAL A 7 20.47 10.89 3.58
CA VAL A 7 20.05 9.80 4.47
C VAL A 7 19.21 10.33 5.64
N GLY A 8 19.58 11.47 6.22
CA GLY A 8 18.78 12.11 7.28
C GLY A 8 17.41 12.59 6.79
N SER A 9 17.28 13.09 5.56
CA SER A 9 16.01 13.53 4.99
C SER A 9 15.09 12.36 4.64
N GLU A 10 15.60 11.25 4.14
CA GLU A 10 14.80 10.05 3.85
C GLU A 10 14.22 9.42 5.12
N MET A 11 15.00 9.33 6.21
CA MET A 11 14.48 8.90 7.51
C MET A 11 13.39 9.83 8.02
N CYS A 12 13.57 11.14 7.95
CA CYS A 12 12.55 12.12 8.36
C CYS A 12 11.27 12.01 7.52
N ILE A 13 11.35 11.76 6.23
CA ILE A 13 10.18 11.56 5.36
C ILE A 13 9.45 10.27 5.76
N ARG A 14 10.16 9.17 5.95
CA ARG A 14 9.59 7.88 6.37
C ARG A 14 8.86 8.01 7.71
N ASP A 15 9.49 8.61 8.71
CA ASP A 15 8.90 8.83 10.03
C ASP A 15 7.67 9.75 9.95
N SER A 16 7.74 10.80 9.13
CA SER A 16 6.60 11.69 8.88
C SER A 16 5.43 10.96 8.23
N VAL A 17 5.67 10.07 7.28
CA VAL A 17 4.62 9.25 6.65
C VAL A 17 3.98 8.33 7.68
N HIS A 18 4.76 7.64 8.50
CA HIS A 18 4.26 6.74 9.55
C HIS A 18 3.39 7.46 10.60
N THR A 19 3.74 8.68 10.97
CA THR A 19 3.07 9.43 12.05
C THR A 19 2.04 10.43 11.55
N SER A 20 1.96 10.69 10.24
CA SER A 20 1.07 11.72 9.68
C SER A 20 -0.40 11.48 10.00
N GLY A 21 -0.87 10.24 9.88
CA GLY A 21 -2.26 9.87 10.19
C GLY A 21 -2.64 10.17 11.64
N SER A 22 -1.84 9.70 12.58
CA SER A 22 -2.07 9.93 14.02
C SER A 22 -1.97 11.41 14.39
N THR A 23 -1.05 12.15 13.77
CA THR A 23 -0.91 13.59 13.97
C THR A 23 -2.15 14.37 13.48
N VAL A 24 -2.73 14.00 12.34
CA VAL A 24 -3.95 14.63 11.84
C VAL A 24 -5.14 14.27 12.72
N ILE A 25 -5.26 13.02 13.16
CA ILE A 25 -6.34 12.58 14.07
C ILE A 25 -6.26 13.35 15.38
N ALA A 26 -5.07 13.51 15.98
CA ALA A 26 -4.88 14.25 17.20
C ALA A 26 -5.28 15.75 17.08
N LYS A 27 -5.11 16.35 15.89
CA LYS A 27 -5.41 17.77 15.66
C LYS A 27 -6.84 18.02 15.17
N LYS A 28 -7.45 17.11 14.44
CA LYS A 28 -8.74 17.27 13.75
C LYS A 28 -9.80 16.23 14.10
N GLY A 29 -9.47 15.26 14.94
CA GLY A 29 -10.36 14.18 15.34
C GLY A 29 -10.50 13.05 14.31
N ALA A 30 -10.21 13.28 13.04
CA ALA A 30 -10.29 12.28 11.98
C ALA A 30 -9.41 12.63 10.78
N THR A 31 -9.08 11.60 9.95
CA THR A 31 -8.41 11.76 8.65
C THR A 31 -9.38 11.34 7.54
N PHE A 32 -9.84 12.25 6.71
CA PHE A 32 -10.76 11.93 5.60
C PHE A 32 -10.43 12.68 4.30
N TYR A 33 -9.84 13.87 4.35
CA TYR A 33 -9.54 14.64 3.13
C TYR A 33 -8.52 13.93 2.22
N ALA A 34 -7.42 13.43 2.78
CA ALA A 34 -6.40 12.72 2.01
C ALA A 34 -6.96 11.44 1.39
N VAL A 35 -7.79 10.71 2.14
CA VAL A 35 -8.46 9.50 1.63
C VAL A 35 -9.43 9.86 0.51
N ALA A 36 -10.24 10.91 0.68
CA ALA A 36 -11.15 11.36 -0.37
C ALA A 36 -10.42 11.72 -1.67
N VAL A 37 -9.31 12.48 -1.58
CA VAL A 37 -8.48 12.82 -2.75
C VAL A 37 -7.89 11.56 -3.39
N SER A 38 -7.40 10.61 -2.59
CA SER A 38 -6.85 9.35 -3.10
C SER A 38 -7.91 8.51 -3.81
N VAL A 39 -9.12 8.42 -3.26
CA VAL A 39 -10.25 7.71 -3.89
C VAL A 39 -10.66 8.39 -5.19
N CYS A 40 -10.82 9.72 -5.20
CA CYS A 40 -11.12 10.46 -6.43
C CYS A 40 -10.07 10.25 -7.51
N ARG A 41 -8.79 10.25 -7.12
CA ARG A 41 -7.69 9.97 -8.05
C ARG A 41 -7.77 8.56 -8.61
N LEU A 42 -7.99 7.56 -7.76
CA LEU A 42 -8.13 6.17 -8.18
C LEU A 42 -9.31 5.99 -9.15
N CYS A 43 -10.47 6.55 -8.82
CA CYS A 43 -11.64 6.54 -9.71
C CYS A 43 -11.34 7.19 -11.07
N SER A 44 -10.65 8.34 -11.07
CA SER A 44 -10.25 9.01 -12.32
C SER A 44 -9.33 8.12 -13.17
N LEU A 45 -8.43 7.36 -12.56
CA LEU A 45 -7.53 6.44 -13.26
C LEU A 45 -8.29 5.22 -13.82
N LEU A 46 -9.24 4.68 -13.06
CA LEU A 46 -10.11 3.58 -13.52
C LEU A 46 -11.01 3.99 -14.69
N LEU A 47 -11.48 5.23 -14.71
CA LEU A 47 -12.30 5.78 -15.80
C LEU A 47 -11.47 6.25 -17.00
N ALA A 48 -10.14 6.34 -16.85
CA ALA A 48 -9.26 6.69 -17.96
C ALA A 48 -9.18 5.55 -18.97
N ALA A 49 -9.04 5.89 -20.25
CA ALA A 49 -8.91 4.89 -21.31
C ALA A 49 -7.51 4.26 -21.41
N SER A 50 -6.67 4.43 -20.41
CA SER A 50 -5.28 3.95 -20.39
C SER A 50 -4.96 3.20 -19.09
N ASP A 51 -4.10 2.19 -19.22
CA ASP A 51 -3.60 1.43 -18.10
C ASP A 51 -2.58 2.24 -17.31
N THR A 52 -2.72 2.23 -16.00
CA THR A 52 -1.82 2.93 -15.09
C THR A 52 -1.34 2.01 -13.98
N ILE A 53 -0.08 2.15 -13.57
CA ILE A 53 0.47 1.40 -12.45
C ILE A 53 0.32 2.22 -11.18
N VAL A 54 -0.34 1.64 -10.18
CA VAL A 54 -0.57 2.25 -8.87
C VAL A 54 -0.38 1.22 -7.75
N SER A 55 -0.15 1.70 -6.55
CA SER A 55 -0.17 0.84 -5.36
C SER A 55 -1.60 0.75 -4.84
N VAL A 56 -2.17 -0.44 -4.89
CA VAL A 56 -3.53 -0.74 -4.40
C VAL A 56 -3.54 -2.07 -3.67
N SER A 57 -4.47 -2.20 -2.71
CA SER A 57 -4.73 -3.47 -2.06
C SER A 57 -5.54 -4.37 -2.99
N THR A 58 -5.01 -5.54 -3.26
CA THR A 58 -5.64 -6.55 -4.11
C THR A 58 -5.35 -7.94 -3.59
N MET A 59 -6.22 -8.89 -3.92
CA MET A 59 -6.02 -10.29 -3.58
C MET A 59 -4.76 -10.82 -4.26
N LEU A 60 -3.91 -11.48 -3.48
CA LEU A 60 -2.72 -12.18 -3.97
C LEU A 60 -3.06 -13.65 -4.22
N HIS A 61 -2.55 -14.19 -5.31
CA HIS A 61 -2.78 -15.56 -5.77
C HIS A 61 -1.46 -16.31 -6.00
N GLY A 62 -0.49 -16.11 -5.11
CA GLY A 62 0.85 -16.71 -5.18
C GLY A 62 1.96 -15.73 -5.52
N GLU A 63 1.64 -14.45 -5.75
CA GLU A 63 2.65 -13.42 -5.91
C GLU A 63 3.43 -13.26 -4.61
N TYR A 64 4.76 -13.18 -4.72
CA TYR A 64 5.68 -13.12 -3.58
C TYR A 64 5.54 -14.28 -2.58
N GLY A 65 4.96 -15.44 -3.01
CA GLY A 65 4.70 -16.58 -2.14
C GLY A 65 3.55 -16.36 -1.15
N VAL A 66 2.68 -15.38 -1.41
CA VAL A 66 1.51 -15.05 -0.57
C VAL A 66 0.23 -15.36 -1.33
N GLU A 67 -0.71 -16.04 -0.69
CA GLU A 67 -2.01 -16.41 -1.26
C GLU A 67 -3.16 -16.04 -0.31
N ASP A 68 -4.35 -15.88 -0.86
CA ASP A 68 -5.63 -15.74 -0.13
C ASP A 68 -5.67 -14.60 0.89
N VAL A 69 -4.97 -13.50 0.60
CA VAL A 69 -5.01 -12.29 1.41
C VAL A 69 -4.83 -11.04 0.54
N CYS A 70 -5.51 -9.97 0.90
CA CYS A 70 -5.38 -8.68 0.23
C CYS A 70 -4.24 -7.88 0.85
N LEU A 71 -3.23 -7.57 0.04
CA LEU A 71 -2.12 -6.69 0.42
C LEU A 71 -1.89 -5.61 -0.64
N SER A 72 -1.33 -4.49 -0.20
CA SER A 72 -0.95 -3.41 -1.11
C SER A 72 0.28 -3.78 -1.90
N THR A 73 0.12 -3.87 -3.22
CA THR A 73 1.19 -4.14 -4.17
C THR A 73 1.06 -3.20 -5.37
N MET A 74 2.10 -3.15 -6.20
CA MET A 74 2.02 -2.44 -7.47
C MET A 74 1.14 -3.22 -8.44
N ALA A 75 0.07 -2.61 -8.92
CA ALA A 75 -0.83 -3.22 -9.87
C ALA A 75 -1.10 -2.31 -11.06
N SER A 76 -1.22 -2.90 -12.23
CA SER A 76 -1.74 -2.23 -13.43
C SER A 76 -3.26 -2.24 -13.35
N ILE A 77 -3.85 -1.05 -13.36
CA ILE A 77 -5.31 -0.86 -13.32
C ILE A 77 -5.79 -0.16 -14.59
N GLY A 78 -7.03 -0.38 -14.92
CA GLY A 78 -7.70 0.25 -16.05
C GLY A 78 -9.23 0.18 -15.90
N PRO A 79 -10.02 0.46 -16.94
CA PRO A 79 -11.48 0.49 -16.87
C PRO A 79 -12.14 -0.80 -16.37
N GLU A 80 -11.47 -1.92 -16.53
CA GLU A 80 -11.93 -3.24 -16.06
C GLU A 80 -11.48 -3.58 -14.63
N GLY A 81 -10.80 -2.65 -13.95
CA GLY A 81 -10.25 -2.85 -12.61
C GLY A 81 -8.77 -3.22 -12.60
N VAL A 82 -8.38 -4.12 -11.71
CA VAL A 82 -7.00 -4.63 -11.61
C VAL A 82 -6.76 -5.64 -12.73
N LYS A 83 -5.83 -5.34 -13.62
CA LYS A 83 -5.48 -6.21 -14.75
C LYS A 83 -4.39 -7.21 -14.41
N ARG A 84 -3.37 -6.76 -13.69
CA ARG A 84 -2.25 -7.62 -13.26
C ARG A 84 -1.46 -6.98 -12.13
N ILE A 85 -0.83 -7.81 -11.33
CA ILE A 85 0.15 -7.40 -10.34
C ILE A 85 1.50 -7.19 -11.03
N VAL A 86 2.13 -6.06 -10.76
CA VAL A 86 3.47 -5.74 -11.27
C VAL A 86 4.47 -6.20 -10.23
N ARG A 87 5.20 -7.26 -10.53
CA ARG A 87 6.22 -7.78 -9.61
C ARG A 87 7.43 -6.86 -9.61
N VAL A 88 7.71 -6.30 -8.46
CA VAL A 88 8.93 -5.52 -8.19
C VAL A 88 9.88 -6.41 -7.40
N PRO A 89 11.18 -6.44 -7.72
CA PRO A 89 12.13 -7.20 -6.92
C PRO A 89 12.17 -6.61 -5.51
N LEU A 90 11.95 -7.46 -4.52
CA LEU A 90 12.03 -7.13 -3.09
C LEU A 90 13.34 -7.67 -2.52
N THR A 91 13.87 -6.99 -1.53
CA THR A 91 14.96 -7.52 -0.71
C THR A 91 14.45 -8.64 0.20
N GLU A 92 15.35 -9.43 0.77
CA GLU A 92 14.98 -10.47 1.74
C GLU A 92 14.20 -9.88 2.92
N GLU A 93 14.68 -8.77 3.47
CA GLU A 93 14.02 -8.06 4.57
C GLU A 93 12.61 -7.58 4.22
N GLU A 94 12.41 -7.06 3.01
CA GLU A 94 11.08 -6.62 2.54
C GLU A 94 10.13 -7.82 2.34
N THR A 95 10.65 -8.92 1.84
CA THR A 95 9.88 -10.16 1.65
C THR A 95 9.44 -10.72 3.00
N GLU A 96 10.32 -10.76 4.00
CA GLU A 96 9.99 -11.18 5.36
C GLU A 96 8.90 -10.30 5.98
N LYS A 97 9.00 -8.98 5.83
CA LYS A 97 7.98 -8.03 6.31
C LYS A 97 6.63 -8.22 5.61
N LEU A 98 6.66 -8.50 4.30
CA LEU A 98 5.44 -8.78 3.53
C LEU A 98 4.76 -10.06 4.04
N HIS A 99 5.54 -11.14 4.25
CA HIS A 99 5.03 -12.39 4.80
C HIS A 99 4.49 -12.23 6.23
N ALA A 100 5.18 -11.48 7.08
CA ALA A 100 4.70 -11.18 8.42
C ALA A 100 3.35 -10.43 8.39
N SER A 101 3.21 -9.45 7.51
CA SER A 101 1.94 -8.73 7.30
C SER A 101 0.82 -9.64 6.78
N ALA A 102 1.14 -10.54 5.85
CA ALA A 102 0.20 -11.51 5.30
C ALA A 102 -0.31 -12.45 6.41
N ASN A 103 0.59 -12.99 7.22
CA ASN A 103 0.26 -13.91 8.30
C ASN A 103 -0.60 -13.22 9.37
N ALA A 104 -0.24 -12.00 9.77
CA ALA A 104 -1.03 -11.22 10.73
C ALA A 104 -2.47 -10.98 10.26
N LEU A 105 -2.68 -10.70 8.96
CA LEU A 105 -4.02 -10.56 8.39
C LEU A 105 -4.77 -11.88 8.34
N LYS A 106 -4.12 -12.98 7.96
CA LYS A 106 -4.73 -14.32 7.98
C LYS A 106 -5.16 -14.74 9.37
N ASP A 107 -4.36 -14.44 10.39
CA ASP A 107 -4.71 -14.71 11.79
C ASP A 107 -5.96 -13.94 12.23
N VAL A 108 -6.10 -12.69 11.79
CA VAL A 108 -7.32 -11.89 12.05
C VAL A 108 -8.52 -12.44 11.29
N ILE A 109 -8.35 -12.81 10.02
CA ILE A 109 -9.42 -13.39 9.19
C ILE A 109 -9.91 -14.70 9.81
N ALA A 110 -8.99 -15.54 10.31
CA ALA A 110 -9.34 -16.82 10.95
C ALA A 110 -10.13 -16.66 12.27
N GLN A 111 -10.11 -15.47 12.89
CA GLN A 111 -10.88 -15.15 14.09
C GLN A 111 -12.30 -14.65 13.78
N ILE A 112 -12.58 -14.37 12.51
CA ILE A 112 -13.89 -13.91 12.08
C ILE A 112 -14.69 -15.14 11.63
N ASP A 113 -15.67 -15.55 12.43
CA ASP A 113 -16.65 -16.55 12.05
C ASP A 113 -17.56 -15.95 10.96
N LEU A 114 -17.38 -16.35 9.72
CA LEU A 114 -18.22 -15.99 8.56
C LEU A 114 -19.11 -17.16 8.19
#